data_07721b8fa49bf4de6242c26742a1f0d9
#
_entry.id   07721b8fa49bf4de6242c26742a1f0d9
#
_cell.length_a   1.000
_cell.length_b   1.000
_cell.length_c   1.000
_cell.angle_alpha   90.00
_cell.angle_beta   90.00
_cell.angle_gamma   90.00
#
_symmetry.space_group_name_H-M   'P 1'
#
loop_
_entity.id
_entity.type
_entity.pdbx_description
1 polymer ?
#
loop_
_entity_poly.entity_id
_entity_poly.type
_entity_poly.pdbx_seq_one_letter_code
_entity_poly.pdbx_strand_id
1 'polypeptide(L)'
;MTGSKVSPNRSSTDRIEKSVILRAPRSKVWRALTDPAQFGEWFGARLTGTFTPGQRMRGQITIPGYDHLAFDVLVDRMEPERLFSYRWQPGGDPDKDPAEPMTLVVFELEDVPEGTRLTVTESGFDQLPPARRSKAFRENEQGWAGQLENISRYLAKPR
;
A
#
# COMPACT_ATOMS: atom_id res chain seq x y z
N MET A 1 -3.30 19.74 -22.67
CA MET A 1 -3.42 19.27 -22.36
C MET A 1 -3.39 18.61 -22.14
N THR A 2 -3.28 18.46 -22.09
CA THR A 2 -3.34 17.79 -21.74
C THR A 2 -3.26 16.90 -21.42
N GLY A 3 -3.23 16.62 -21.12
CA GLY A 3 -3.22 15.80 -20.64
C GLY A 3 -3.22 15.03 -20.62
N SER A 4 -3.21 15.13 -20.48
CA SER A 4 -3.32 14.42 -20.29
C SER A 4 -3.45 13.84 -20.22
N LYS A 5 -3.28 14.19 -20.24
CA LYS A 5 -3.66 13.66 -19.94
C LYS A 5 -4.06 12.73 -19.74
N VAL A 6 -3.83 13.06 -19.03
CA VAL A 6 -4.37 11.91 -18.74
C VAL A 6 -4.56 10.93 -19.58
N SER A 7 -3.96 10.20 -19.45
CA SER A 7 -4.33 9.31 -20.41
C SER A 7 -5.77 8.93 -20.31
N PRO A 8 -6.49 9.36 -21.19
CA PRO A 8 -7.88 9.03 -21.19
C PRO A 8 -8.13 7.56 -21.41
N ASN A 9 -7.13 6.86 -21.90
CA ASN A 9 -7.30 5.44 -22.21
C ASN A 9 -7.10 4.56 -21.00
N ARG A 10 -6.55 5.12 -19.94
CA ARG A 10 -6.35 4.35 -18.74
C ARG A 10 -7.67 4.13 -18.08
N SER A 11 -7.97 2.88 -17.82
CA SER A 11 -9.19 2.53 -17.14
C SER A 11 -9.21 3.09 -15.73
N SER A 12 -10.28 3.75 -15.36
CA SER A 12 -10.45 4.24 -13.99
C SER A 12 -10.71 3.09 -13.02
N THR A 13 -10.93 1.86 -13.51
CA THR A 13 -11.12 0.69 -12.67
C THR A 13 -9.84 -0.10 -12.45
N ASP A 14 -8.73 0.30 -13.13
CA ASP A 14 -7.48 -0.45 -13.01
C ASP A 14 -6.59 0.06 -11.89
N ARG A 15 -6.69 1.33 -11.51
CA ARG A 15 -5.74 1.87 -10.55
C ARG A 15 -6.40 2.82 -9.57
N ILE A 16 -5.86 2.81 -8.36
CA ILE A 16 -6.20 3.73 -7.29
C ILE A 16 -4.95 4.56 -7.02
N GLU A 17 -5.12 5.88 -6.91
CA GLU A 17 -4.01 6.75 -6.55
C GLU A 17 -4.50 7.73 -5.49
N LYS A 18 -3.80 7.76 -4.35
CA LYS A 18 -4.15 8.69 -3.28
C LYS A 18 -2.87 9.24 -2.68
N SER A 19 -2.93 10.48 -2.18
CA SER A 19 -1.76 11.09 -1.57
C SER A 19 -2.13 11.84 -0.31
N VAL A 20 -1.12 12.06 0.53
CA VAL A 20 -1.27 12.81 1.77
C VAL A 20 0.04 13.57 2.01
N ILE A 21 -0.06 14.74 2.64
CA ILE A 21 1.13 15.47 3.06
C ILE A 21 1.36 15.17 4.54
N LEU A 22 2.54 14.65 4.83
CA LEU A 22 2.93 14.24 6.17
C LEU A 22 3.95 15.26 6.70
N ARG A 23 3.73 15.72 7.94
CA ARG A 23 4.62 16.70 8.56
C ARG A 23 5.80 15.99 9.21
N ALA A 24 6.61 15.37 8.37
CA ALA A 24 7.77 14.62 8.80
C ALA A 24 8.76 14.55 7.65
N PRO A 25 10.07 14.43 7.94
CA PRO A 25 11.06 14.32 6.86
C PRO A 25 10.98 12.94 6.20
N ARG A 26 11.48 12.86 4.98
CA ARG A 26 11.42 11.62 4.19
C ARG A 26 12.03 10.43 4.93
N SER A 27 13.10 10.65 5.68
CA SER A 27 13.75 9.56 6.41
C SER A 27 12.80 8.93 7.43
N LYS A 28 12.00 9.77 8.11
CA LYS A 28 11.06 9.27 9.11
C LYS A 28 9.90 8.55 8.44
N VAL A 29 9.40 9.08 7.33
CA VAL A 29 8.33 8.43 6.57
C VAL A 29 8.83 7.10 6.01
N TRP A 30 10.05 7.07 5.50
CA TRP A 30 10.64 5.85 4.96
C TRP A 30 10.70 4.74 6.03
N ARG A 31 11.11 5.08 7.24
CA ARG A 31 11.14 4.09 8.31
C ARG A 31 9.74 3.58 8.65
N ALA A 32 8.75 4.47 8.65
CA ALA A 32 7.37 4.04 8.91
C ALA A 32 6.87 3.06 7.86
N LEU A 33 7.35 3.17 6.62
CA LEU A 33 6.95 2.28 5.55
C LEU A 33 7.73 0.97 5.55
N THR A 34 9.01 1.01 5.90
CA THR A 34 9.90 -0.12 5.64
C THR A 34 10.39 -0.85 6.88
N ASP A 35 10.17 -0.30 8.07
CA ASP A 35 10.42 -1.02 9.31
C ASP A 35 9.16 -1.83 9.61
N PRO A 36 9.24 -3.17 9.63
CA PRO A 36 8.03 -3.99 9.79
C PRO A 36 7.25 -3.69 11.07
N ALA A 37 7.93 -3.38 12.17
CA ALA A 37 7.22 -3.04 13.41
C ALA A 37 6.45 -1.74 13.27
N GLN A 38 7.06 -0.72 12.66
CA GLN A 38 6.38 0.55 12.47
C GLN A 38 5.25 0.43 11.44
N PHE A 39 5.53 -0.23 10.31
CA PHE A 39 4.50 -0.48 9.31
C PHE A 39 3.30 -1.18 9.93
N GLY A 40 3.57 -2.24 10.69
CA GLY A 40 2.49 -2.99 11.31
C GLY A 40 1.66 -2.17 12.30
N GLU A 41 2.30 -1.24 12.99
CA GLU A 41 1.61 -0.43 13.98
C GLU A 41 0.56 0.48 13.33
N TRP A 42 0.92 1.19 12.26
CA TRP A 42 -0.06 2.08 11.64
C TRP A 42 -0.99 1.34 10.67
N PHE A 43 -0.49 0.31 10.02
CA PHE A 43 -1.28 -0.44 9.03
C PHE A 43 -2.30 -1.36 9.71
N GLY A 44 -1.93 -1.95 10.82
CA GLY A 44 -2.78 -2.92 11.51
C GLY A 44 -2.38 -4.35 11.19
N ALA A 45 -1.09 -4.67 11.36
CA ALA A 45 -0.58 -6.02 11.11
C ALA A 45 0.54 -6.33 12.09
N ARG A 46 0.69 -7.61 12.40
CA ARG A 46 1.82 -8.09 13.19
C ARG A 46 2.80 -8.76 12.23
N LEU A 47 3.98 -8.15 12.08
CA LEU A 47 4.98 -8.59 11.14
C LEU A 47 6.29 -8.91 11.86
N THR A 48 7.03 -9.88 11.35
CA THR A 48 8.36 -10.21 11.83
C THR A 48 9.29 -10.32 10.64
N GLY A 49 10.58 -10.10 10.89
CA GLY A 49 11.59 -10.18 9.83
C GLY A 49 11.85 -8.81 9.22
N THR A 50 12.22 -8.81 7.97
CA THR A 50 12.65 -7.61 7.25
C THR A 50 12.04 -7.62 5.85
N PHE A 51 11.58 -6.47 5.39
CA PHE A 51 11.18 -6.35 3.98
C PHE A 51 12.43 -6.43 3.12
N THR A 52 12.45 -7.39 2.18
CA THR A 52 13.58 -7.61 1.29
C THR A 52 13.08 -7.78 -0.14
N PRO A 53 13.59 -6.99 -1.11
CA PRO A 53 13.15 -7.13 -2.49
C PRO A 53 13.25 -8.57 -2.98
N GLY A 54 12.21 -9.03 -3.67
CA GLY A 54 12.12 -10.38 -4.20
C GLY A 54 11.65 -11.42 -3.20
N GLN A 55 11.39 -11.06 -1.94
CA GLN A 55 10.98 -12.00 -0.91
C GLN A 55 9.59 -11.70 -0.39
N ARG A 56 8.93 -12.74 0.09
CA ARG A 56 7.61 -12.60 0.71
C ARG A 56 7.75 -12.15 2.16
N MET A 57 6.84 -11.27 2.56
CA MET A 57 6.64 -10.91 3.95
C MET A 57 5.25 -11.38 4.34
N ARG A 58 5.16 -12.24 5.35
CA ARG A 58 3.88 -12.71 5.85
C ARG A 58 3.70 -12.28 7.29
N GLY A 59 2.45 -12.02 7.65
CA GLY A 59 2.09 -11.66 9.00
C GLY A 59 0.61 -11.83 9.19
N GLN A 60 0.12 -11.25 10.28
CA GLN A 60 -1.27 -11.38 10.68
C GLN A 60 -1.91 -10.01 10.74
N ILE A 61 -3.04 -9.84 10.05
CA ILE A 61 -3.83 -8.61 10.18
C ILE A 61 -4.38 -8.54 11.60
N THR A 62 -4.28 -7.35 12.21
CA THR A 62 -4.75 -7.13 13.57
C THR A 62 -5.93 -6.15 13.64
N ILE A 63 -6.45 -5.72 12.48
CA ILE A 63 -7.60 -4.83 12.42
C ILE A 63 -8.83 -5.59 12.88
N PRO A 64 -9.60 -5.03 13.86
CA PRO A 64 -10.81 -5.70 14.35
C PRO A 64 -11.77 -6.02 13.21
N GLY A 65 -12.24 -7.26 13.17
CA GLY A 65 -13.12 -7.74 12.10
C GLY A 65 -12.38 -8.32 10.92
N TYR A 66 -11.06 -8.09 10.81
CA TYR A 66 -10.23 -8.60 9.71
C TYR A 66 -9.08 -9.45 10.22
N ASP A 67 -9.05 -9.76 11.50
CA ASP A 67 -7.92 -10.46 12.13
C ASP A 67 -7.84 -11.93 11.75
N HIS A 68 -8.82 -12.42 10.98
CA HIS A 68 -8.75 -13.77 10.39
C HIS A 68 -7.93 -13.79 9.10
N LEU A 69 -7.52 -12.61 8.60
CA LEU A 69 -6.79 -12.52 7.34
C LEU A 69 -5.29 -12.45 7.60
N ALA A 70 -4.52 -12.99 6.67
CA ALA A 70 -3.08 -12.85 6.69
C ALA A 70 -2.67 -11.59 5.92
N PHE A 71 -1.57 -10.98 6.37
CA PHE A 71 -0.84 -10.00 5.57
C PHE A 71 0.19 -10.79 4.78
N ASP A 72 0.18 -10.69 3.45
CA ASP A 72 1.02 -11.53 2.61
C ASP A 72 1.38 -10.74 1.36
N VAL A 73 2.62 -10.26 1.29
CA VAL A 73 3.07 -9.46 0.17
C VAL A 73 4.37 -10.01 -0.38
N LEU A 74 4.59 -9.81 -1.68
CA LEU A 74 5.86 -10.06 -2.33
C LEU A 74 6.52 -8.71 -2.57
N VAL A 75 7.64 -8.44 -1.88
CA VAL A 75 8.32 -7.15 -1.98
C VAL A 75 8.91 -7.02 -3.37
N ASP A 76 8.66 -5.89 -4.03
CA ASP A 76 9.08 -5.64 -5.40
C ASP A 76 10.33 -4.76 -5.45
N ARG A 77 10.22 -3.50 -5.01
CA ARG A 77 11.34 -2.55 -5.09
C ARG A 77 11.46 -1.76 -3.80
N MET A 78 12.70 -1.42 -3.45
CA MET A 78 12.99 -0.54 -2.32
C MET A 78 14.10 0.41 -2.76
N GLU A 79 13.74 1.67 -3.00
CA GLU A 79 14.70 2.72 -3.32
C GLU A 79 14.68 3.71 -2.15
N PRO A 80 15.73 3.75 -1.34
CA PRO A 80 15.70 4.46 -0.05
C PRO A 80 15.15 5.87 -0.14
N GLU A 81 14.19 6.14 0.72
CA GLU A 81 13.53 7.43 0.89
C GLU A 81 12.79 7.93 -0.35
N ARG A 82 12.59 7.07 -1.35
CA ARG A 82 11.94 7.48 -2.58
C ARG A 82 10.80 6.56 -2.99
N LEU A 83 11.02 5.24 -2.95
CA LEU A 83 10.00 4.32 -3.48
C LEU A 83 10.07 2.96 -2.77
N PHE A 84 8.91 2.47 -2.34
CA PHE A 84 8.72 1.13 -1.78
C PHE A 84 7.52 0.51 -2.46
N SER A 85 7.68 -0.69 -3.01
CA SER A 85 6.58 -1.34 -3.71
C SER A 85 6.51 -2.82 -3.38
N TYR A 86 5.29 -3.37 -3.44
CA TYR A 86 5.06 -4.79 -3.26
C TYR A 86 3.83 -5.23 -4.04
N ARG A 87 3.68 -6.55 -4.19
CA ARG A 87 2.52 -7.15 -4.84
C ARG A 87 1.76 -8.00 -3.85
N TRP A 88 0.45 -8.01 -3.97
CA TRP A 88 -0.38 -8.86 -3.13
C TRP A 88 -1.67 -9.20 -3.88
N GLN A 89 -2.45 -10.13 -3.29
CA GLN A 89 -3.79 -10.45 -3.79
C GLN A 89 -4.79 -9.66 -2.96
N PRO A 90 -5.36 -8.58 -3.48
CA PRO A 90 -6.25 -7.73 -2.69
C PRO A 90 -7.52 -8.51 -2.33
N GLY A 91 -7.76 -8.69 -1.02
CA GLY A 91 -8.91 -9.44 -0.54
C GLY A 91 -8.86 -10.91 -0.86
N GLY A 92 -7.75 -11.42 -1.41
CA GLY A 92 -7.62 -12.82 -1.76
C GLY A 92 -6.90 -13.60 -0.68
N ASP A 93 -6.73 -14.87 -0.94
CA ASP A 93 -6.04 -15.79 -0.05
C ASP A 93 -5.08 -16.63 -0.89
N PRO A 94 -3.76 -16.32 -0.85
CA PRO A 94 -2.78 -17.07 -1.65
C PRO A 94 -2.73 -18.56 -1.32
N ASP A 95 -3.12 -18.93 -0.10
CA ASP A 95 -3.14 -20.33 0.28
C ASP A 95 -4.27 -21.08 -0.41
N LYS A 96 -5.37 -20.40 -0.73
CA LYS A 96 -6.49 -21.02 -1.43
C LYS A 96 -6.37 -20.93 -2.94
N ASP A 97 -5.86 -19.80 -3.42
CA ASP A 97 -5.73 -19.58 -4.87
C ASP A 97 -4.41 -18.87 -5.16
N PRO A 98 -3.30 -19.61 -5.14
CA PRO A 98 -1.99 -18.99 -5.37
C PRO A 98 -1.79 -18.47 -6.78
N ALA A 99 -2.65 -18.86 -7.72
CA ALA A 99 -2.53 -18.42 -9.11
C ALA A 99 -3.32 -17.15 -9.41
N GLU A 100 -4.09 -16.64 -8.44
CA GLU A 100 -4.86 -15.41 -8.69
C GLU A 100 -3.91 -14.25 -8.93
N PRO A 101 -4.19 -13.39 -9.93
CA PRO A 101 -3.32 -12.25 -10.21
C PRO A 101 -3.20 -11.32 -9.02
N MET A 102 -2.03 -10.71 -8.87
CA MET A 102 -1.75 -9.74 -7.82
C MET A 102 -1.86 -8.32 -8.37
N THR A 103 -2.20 -7.39 -7.49
CA THR A 103 -2.05 -5.98 -7.81
C THR A 103 -0.68 -5.51 -7.33
N LEU A 104 -0.22 -4.38 -7.88
CA LEU A 104 1.04 -3.75 -7.49
C LEU A 104 0.74 -2.51 -6.66
N VAL A 105 1.31 -2.44 -5.47
CA VAL A 105 1.21 -1.28 -4.59
C VAL A 105 2.54 -0.55 -4.61
N VAL A 106 2.51 0.76 -4.88
CA VAL A 106 3.71 1.59 -4.92
C VAL A 106 3.51 2.77 -3.99
N PHE A 107 4.45 2.94 -3.04
CA PHE A 107 4.53 4.13 -2.20
C PHE A 107 5.67 5.00 -2.73
N GLU A 108 5.38 6.27 -3.00
CA GLU A 108 6.38 7.22 -3.47
C GLU A 108 6.45 8.41 -2.53
N LEU A 109 7.67 8.87 -2.25
CA LEU A 109 7.94 9.94 -1.32
C LEU A 109 8.57 11.11 -2.06
N GLU A 110 8.09 12.32 -1.73
CA GLU A 110 8.56 13.54 -2.38
C GLU A 110 8.64 14.64 -1.33
N ASP A 111 9.76 15.37 -1.31
CA ASP A 111 9.88 16.53 -0.42
C ASP A 111 8.90 17.61 -0.83
N VAL A 112 8.20 18.17 0.16
CA VAL A 112 7.35 19.35 -0.03
C VAL A 112 7.64 20.33 1.10
N PRO A 113 7.24 21.61 0.96
CA PRO A 113 7.55 22.59 2.01
C PRO A 113 7.04 22.17 3.39
N GLU A 114 5.92 21.46 3.48
CA GLU A 114 5.34 21.06 4.76
C GLU A 114 5.96 19.79 5.32
N GLY A 115 6.75 19.06 4.54
CA GLY A 115 7.35 17.80 4.97
C GLY A 115 7.52 16.84 3.82
N THR A 116 6.68 15.82 3.75
CA THR A 116 6.77 14.78 2.71
C THR A 116 5.39 14.52 2.12
N ARG A 117 5.32 14.50 0.79
CA ARG A 117 4.13 13.97 0.13
C ARG A 117 4.31 12.48 -0.05
N LEU A 118 3.38 11.72 0.48
CA LEU A 118 3.32 10.27 0.28
C LEU A 118 2.19 9.97 -0.69
N THR A 119 2.52 9.31 -1.79
CA THR A 119 1.52 8.87 -2.76
C THR A 119 1.51 7.35 -2.78
N VAL A 120 0.32 6.76 -2.64
CA VAL A 120 0.13 5.33 -2.82
C VAL A 120 -0.64 5.10 -4.10
N THR A 121 -0.14 4.17 -4.93
CA THR A 121 -0.81 3.76 -6.15
C THR A 121 -0.95 2.26 -6.13
N GLU A 122 -2.17 1.77 -6.33
CA GLU A 122 -2.40 0.33 -6.50
C GLU A 122 -2.99 0.12 -7.88
N SER A 123 -2.38 -0.76 -8.67
CA SER A 123 -2.76 -0.98 -10.06
C SER A 123 -2.82 -2.45 -10.38
N GLY A 124 -3.52 -2.78 -11.47
CA GLY A 124 -3.66 -4.16 -11.93
C GLY A 124 -5.02 -4.77 -11.61
N PHE A 125 -5.98 -3.97 -11.15
CA PHE A 125 -7.30 -4.50 -10.80
C PHE A 125 -8.01 -5.11 -12.00
N ASP A 126 -7.75 -4.62 -13.21
CA ASP A 126 -8.42 -5.14 -14.39
C ASP A 126 -7.99 -6.57 -14.74
N GLN A 127 -6.91 -7.05 -14.12
CA GLN A 127 -6.47 -8.43 -14.30
C GLN A 127 -7.14 -9.40 -13.35
N LEU A 128 -7.86 -8.91 -12.35
CA LEU A 128 -8.56 -9.77 -11.40
C LEU A 128 -9.79 -10.40 -12.07
N PRO A 129 -10.23 -11.58 -11.57
CA PRO A 129 -11.46 -12.17 -12.09
C PRO A 129 -12.63 -11.19 -11.99
N PRO A 130 -13.47 -11.09 -13.01
CA PRO A 130 -14.57 -10.12 -13.01
C PRO A 130 -15.46 -10.18 -11.77
N ALA A 131 -15.64 -11.37 -11.21
CA ALA A 131 -16.48 -11.52 -10.03
C ALA A 131 -15.91 -10.83 -8.81
N ARG A 132 -14.59 -10.60 -8.76
CA ARG A 132 -13.93 -9.98 -7.61
C ARG A 132 -13.47 -8.56 -7.85
N ARG A 133 -13.34 -8.17 -9.11
CA ARG A 133 -12.68 -6.92 -9.51
C ARG A 133 -13.29 -5.70 -8.87
N SER A 134 -14.58 -5.54 -9.01
CA SER A 134 -15.28 -4.36 -8.54
C SER A 134 -15.25 -4.24 -7.02
N LYS A 135 -15.47 -5.35 -6.32
CA LYS A 135 -15.44 -5.35 -4.87
C LYS A 135 -14.05 -5.04 -4.34
N ALA A 136 -13.02 -5.69 -4.91
CA ALA A 136 -11.65 -5.46 -4.49
C ALA A 136 -11.25 -4.00 -4.68
N PHE A 137 -11.63 -3.41 -5.82
CA PHE A 137 -11.32 -2.01 -6.10
C PHE A 137 -11.95 -1.09 -5.06
N ARG A 138 -13.26 -1.26 -4.81
CA ARG A 138 -13.97 -0.39 -3.88
C ARG A 138 -13.41 -0.51 -2.47
N GLU A 139 -13.15 -1.73 -2.02
CA GLU A 139 -12.64 -1.94 -0.67
C GLU A 139 -11.25 -1.34 -0.51
N ASN A 140 -10.40 -1.49 -1.51
CA ASN A 140 -9.05 -0.96 -1.41
C ASN A 140 -9.01 0.55 -1.57
N GLU A 141 -9.91 1.12 -2.37
CA GLU A 141 -10.00 2.57 -2.46
C GLU A 141 -10.32 3.19 -1.10
N GLN A 142 -11.31 2.64 -0.41
CA GLN A 142 -11.65 3.10 0.92
C GLN A 142 -10.55 2.76 1.92
N GLY A 143 -9.95 1.59 1.76
CA GLY A 143 -8.88 1.15 2.66
C GLY A 143 -7.68 2.08 2.60
N TRP A 144 -7.25 2.47 1.40
CA TRP A 144 -6.09 3.36 1.28
C TRP A 144 -6.36 4.74 1.85
N ALA A 145 -7.58 5.27 1.70
CA ALA A 145 -7.93 6.53 2.34
C ALA A 145 -7.75 6.44 3.85
N GLY A 146 -8.23 5.34 4.46
CA GLY A 146 -8.09 5.13 5.89
C GLY A 146 -6.65 4.91 6.31
N GLN A 147 -5.87 4.18 5.52
CA GLN A 147 -4.48 3.90 5.85
C GLN A 147 -3.61 5.15 5.77
N LEU A 148 -3.89 6.06 4.84
CA LEU A 148 -3.16 7.32 4.80
C LEU A 148 -3.45 8.18 6.03
N GLU A 149 -4.68 8.13 6.55
CA GLU A 149 -4.97 8.78 7.83
C GLU A 149 -4.23 8.12 8.97
N ASN A 150 -4.12 6.79 8.93
CA ASN A 150 -3.44 6.05 9.99
C ASN A 150 -1.95 6.41 10.05
N ILE A 151 -1.27 6.45 8.91
CA ILE A 151 0.15 6.79 8.93
C ILE A 151 0.34 8.25 9.34
N SER A 152 -0.57 9.13 8.95
CA SER A 152 -0.51 10.53 9.35
C SER A 152 -0.60 10.67 10.87
N ARG A 153 -1.55 9.99 11.49
CA ARG A 153 -1.69 10.01 12.96
C ARG A 153 -0.49 9.38 13.63
N TYR A 154 0.02 8.29 13.07
CA TYR A 154 1.19 7.62 13.64
C TYR A 154 2.40 8.56 13.69
N LEU A 155 2.65 9.27 12.60
CA LEU A 155 3.80 10.17 12.52
C LEU A 155 3.62 11.44 13.35
N ALA A 156 2.39 11.81 13.67
CA ALA A 156 2.11 12.98 14.49
C ALA A 156 2.27 12.73 15.97
N LYS A 157 2.38 11.46 16.39
CA LYS A 157 2.52 11.15 17.81
C LYS A 157 3.87 11.62 18.34
N PRO A 158 3.93 12.18 19.56
CA PRO A 158 5.20 12.48 20.20
C PRO A 158 5.99 11.20 20.42
N ARG A 159 7.29 11.29 20.28
CA ARG A 159 8.16 10.12 20.42
C ARG A 159 9.16 10.31 21.53
#